data_0c89f4c332c245cb2966ce0db374cc40
#
_entry.id   0c89f4c332c245cb2966ce0db374cc40
#
_cell.length_a   1.000
_cell.length_b   1.000
_cell.length_c   1.000
_cell.angle_alpha   90.00
_cell.angle_beta   90.00
_cell.angle_gamma   90.00
#
_symmetry.space_group_name_H-M   'P 1'
#
loop_
_entity.id
_entity.type
_entity.pdbx_description
1 polymer ?
#
loop_
_entity_poly.entity_id
_entity_poly.type
_entity_poly.pdbx_seq_one_letter_code
_entity_poly.pdbx_strand_id
1 'polypeptide(L)'
;KPSAALKRHSEAGLLYISFMTDPTTGGVTASFASLGDIILAEPGALIGFAGPRVIEQTIGQKLPEGFQRAEFQLTHGFVDQIVERKDQKRVLGQILKLHSQEHGWEKWNDEAENHTEAASASKAEKAASVAEGKLKSRKAPFSGIMRQKTLNKIAGRERDAWEAVRQSR
;
A
#
# COMPACT_ATOMS: atom_id res chain seq x y z
N LYS A 1 -26.17 -5.62 6.63
CA LYS A 1 -25.84 -6.43 5.40
C LYS A 1 -24.35 -6.83 5.34
N PRO A 2 -23.34 -5.95 5.57
CA PRO A 2 -21.92 -6.36 5.54
C PRO A 2 -21.61 -7.51 6.49
N SER A 3 -22.00 -7.43 7.75
CA SER A 3 -21.73 -8.49 8.75
C SER A 3 -22.30 -9.86 8.36
N ALA A 4 -23.47 -9.90 7.71
CA ALA A 4 -24.03 -11.15 7.20
C ALA A 4 -23.25 -11.72 5.99
N ALA A 5 -22.61 -10.88 5.21
CA ALA A 5 -21.71 -11.31 4.14
C ALA A 5 -20.41 -11.85 4.72
N LEU A 6 -19.83 -11.17 5.72
CA LEU A 6 -18.63 -11.62 6.42
C LEU A 6 -18.84 -12.94 7.14
N LYS A 7 -20.03 -13.17 7.71
CA LYS A 7 -20.36 -14.49 8.30
C LYS A 7 -20.23 -15.60 7.25
N ARG A 8 -20.81 -15.42 6.07
CA ARG A 8 -20.70 -16.39 4.96
C ARG A 8 -19.26 -16.58 4.48
N HIS A 9 -18.48 -15.49 4.47
CA HIS A 9 -17.06 -15.49 4.12
C HIS A 9 -16.27 -16.36 5.13
N SER A 10 -16.50 -16.13 6.42
CA SER A 10 -15.89 -16.93 7.52
C SER A 10 -16.32 -18.39 7.48
N GLU A 11 -17.62 -18.67 7.24
CA GLU A 11 -18.14 -20.05 7.10
C GLU A 11 -17.51 -20.80 5.90
N ALA A 12 -17.05 -20.07 4.89
CA ALA A 12 -16.30 -20.62 3.77
C ALA A 12 -14.79 -20.82 4.05
N GLY A 13 -14.33 -20.54 5.27
CA GLY A 13 -12.93 -20.69 5.69
C GLY A 13 -11.99 -19.63 5.09
N LEU A 14 -12.51 -18.48 4.64
CA LEU A 14 -11.75 -17.45 4.00
C LEU A 14 -11.28 -16.38 5.00
N LEU A 15 -10.03 -15.97 4.88
CA LEU A 15 -9.40 -14.94 5.72
C LEU A 15 -9.98 -13.56 5.43
N TYR A 16 -10.34 -12.83 6.48
CA TYR A 16 -10.72 -11.43 6.42
C TYR A 16 -9.71 -10.54 7.15
N ILE A 17 -8.96 -9.73 6.41
CA ILE A 17 -8.04 -8.74 6.97
C ILE A 17 -8.72 -7.37 6.94
N SER A 18 -8.85 -6.74 8.10
CA SER A 18 -9.32 -5.36 8.23
C SER A 18 -8.14 -4.41 8.38
N PHE A 19 -8.05 -3.40 7.53
CA PHE A 19 -7.01 -2.37 7.61
C PHE A 19 -7.64 -1.01 7.92
N MET A 20 -7.45 -0.54 9.15
CA MET A 20 -8.06 0.70 9.64
C MET A 20 -7.17 1.91 9.35
N THR A 21 -7.70 2.85 8.57
CA THR A 21 -7.05 4.11 8.21
C THR A 21 -7.61 5.28 9.01
N ASP A 22 -6.99 6.45 8.95
CA ASP A 22 -7.46 7.66 9.66
C ASP A 22 -8.49 8.45 8.82
N PRO A 23 -9.70 8.72 9.34
CA PRO A 23 -10.31 8.13 10.52
C PRO A 23 -11.16 6.89 10.22
N THR A 24 -11.20 5.92 11.11
CA THR A 24 -12.17 4.81 11.10
C THR A 24 -13.13 4.97 12.27
N THR A 25 -14.33 5.49 12.04
CA THR A 25 -15.26 5.89 13.11
C THR A 25 -16.70 5.49 12.83
N GLY A 26 -17.55 5.60 13.84
CA GLY A 26 -19.00 5.39 13.74
C GLY A 26 -19.38 3.96 13.37
N GLY A 27 -20.36 3.85 12.47
CA GLY A 27 -20.90 2.57 12.03
C GLY A 27 -19.89 1.66 11.31
N VAL A 28 -18.82 2.20 10.76
CA VAL A 28 -17.71 1.42 10.15
C VAL A 28 -17.01 0.60 11.22
N THR A 29 -16.53 1.28 12.27
CA THR A 29 -15.87 0.61 13.40
C THR A 29 -16.83 -0.36 14.10
N ALA A 30 -18.06 0.07 14.40
CA ALA A 30 -19.04 -0.75 15.10
C ALA A 30 -19.63 -1.90 14.27
N SER A 31 -19.17 -2.11 13.05
CA SER A 31 -19.68 -3.17 12.19
C SER A 31 -18.55 -4.01 11.58
N PHE A 32 -18.27 -3.83 10.30
CA PHE A 32 -17.38 -4.74 9.58
C PHE A 32 -15.89 -4.53 9.89
N ALA A 33 -15.46 -3.32 10.27
CA ALA A 33 -14.04 -3.07 10.54
C ALA A 33 -13.53 -3.86 11.75
N SER A 34 -14.35 -4.05 12.78
CA SER A 34 -14.02 -4.84 13.98
C SER A 34 -14.25 -6.34 13.84
N LEU A 35 -14.63 -6.84 12.68
CA LEU A 35 -14.89 -8.25 12.43
C LEU A 35 -13.75 -8.93 11.66
N GLY A 36 -12.59 -8.27 11.50
CA GLY A 36 -11.43 -8.85 10.86
C GLY A 36 -10.87 -10.01 11.68
N ASP A 37 -10.44 -11.08 11.02
CA ASP A 37 -9.64 -12.13 11.62
C ASP A 37 -8.26 -11.60 12.01
N ILE A 38 -7.76 -10.63 11.22
CA ILE A 38 -6.57 -9.85 11.50
C ILE A 38 -6.92 -8.38 11.30
N ILE A 39 -6.66 -7.57 12.32
CA ILE A 39 -6.97 -6.14 12.32
C ILE A 39 -5.68 -5.34 12.36
N LEU A 40 -5.39 -4.64 11.26
CA LEU A 40 -4.24 -3.76 11.12
C LEU A 40 -4.68 -2.29 11.17
N ALA A 41 -3.80 -1.40 11.57
CA ALA A 41 -4.07 0.04 11.59
C ALA A 41 -2.87 0.85 11.08
N GLU A 42 -3.15 2.04 10.52
CA GLU A 42 -2.10 3.04 10.27
C GLU A 42 -1.68 3.71 11.59
N PRO A 43 -0.40 4.14 11.70
CA PRO A 43 0.06 4.88 12.87
C PRO A 43 -0.79 6.12 13.13
N GLY A 44 -1.15 6.37 14.39
CA GLY A 44 -1.91 7.52 14.80
C GLY A 44 -3.35 7.60 14.32
N ALA A 45 -3.87 6.60 13.62
CA ALA A 45 -5.23 6.59 13.10
C ALA A 45 -6.27 6.71 14.23
N LEU A 46 -7.28 7.56 14.03
CA LEU A 46 -8.41 7.68 14.94
C LEU A 46 -9.38 6.52 14.71
N ILE A 47 -9.52 5.65 15.71
CA ILE A 47 -10.36 4.44 15.64
C ILE A 47 -11.32 4.45 16.82
N GLY A 48 -12.61 4.60 16.55
CA GLY A 48 -13.62 4.63 17.59
C GLY A 48 -15.03 4.75 17.05
N PHE A 49 -16.04 4.65 17.93
CA PHE A 49 -17.42 4.84 17.52
C PHE A 49 -17.81 6.32 17.53
N ALA A 50 -17.83 6.94 18.70
CA ALA A 50 -18.07 8.37 18.85
C ALA A 50 -16.72 9.13 18.79
N GLY A 51 -16.72 10.31 18.18
CA GLY A 51 -15.53 11.16 18.18
C GLY A 51 -15.19 11.69 19.60
N PRO A 52 -13.91 12.03 19.88
CA PRO A 52 -13.46 12.49 21.20
C PRO A 52 -14.30 13.64 21.75
N ARG A 53 -14.63 14.63 20.95
CA ARG A 53 -15.48 15.77 21.37
C ARG A 53 -16.84 15.35 21.89
N VAL A 54 -17.49 14.39 21.22
CA VAL A 54 -18.81 13.91 21.63
C VAL A 54 -18.72 13.18 22.96
N ILE A 55 -17.68 12.39 23.15
CA ILE A 55 -17.44 11.69 24.41
C ILE A 55 -17.19 12.68 25.55
N GLU A 56 -16.26 13.63 25.36
CA GLU A 56 -15.94 14.65 26.36
C GLU A 56 -17.16 15.48 26.77
N GLN A 57 -17.97 15.88 25.81
CA GLN A 57 -19.23 16.59 26.09
C GLN A 57 -20.24 15.74 26.87
N THR A 58 -20.28 14.44 26.61
CA THR A 58 -21.22 13.52 27.25
C THR A 58 -20.82 13.21 28.69
N ILE A 59 -19.52 12.95 28.93
CA ILE A 59 -19.02 12.58 30.26
C ILE A 59 -18.59 13.80 31.10
N GLY A 60 -18.48 14.98 30.50
CA GLY A 60 -18.06 16.21 31.17
C GLY A 60 -16.58 16.22 31.62
N GLN A 61 -15.75 15.36 31.03
CA GLN A 61 -14.33 15.21 31.37
C GLN A 61 -13.48 15.19 30.12
N LYS A 62 -12.24 15.67 30.21
CA LYS A 62 -11.26 15.56 29.16
C LYS A 62 -10.78 14.11 29.04
N LEU A 63 -10.63 13.64 27.82
CA LEU A 63 -10.09 12.32 27.54
C LEU A 63 -8.56 12.31 27.72
N PRO A 64 -7.98 11.17 28.10
CA PRO A 64 -6.54 10.99 28.13
C PRO A 64 -5.91 11.27 26.77
N GLU A 65 -4.67 11.72 26.77
CA GLU A 65 -3.90 11.90 25.56
C GLU A 65 -3.75 10.56 24.80
N GLY A 66 -3.91 10.61 23.48
CA GLY A 66 -3.84 9.40 22.64
C GLY A 66 -5.09 8.52 22.68
N PHE A 67 -6.13 8.88 23.42
CA PHE A 67 -7.38 8.11 23.46
C PHE A 67 -7.97 7.91 22.06
N GLN A 68 -8.40 6.69 21.77
CA GLN A 68 -8.90 6.23 20.45
C GLN A 68 -7.86 6.29 19.31
N ARG A 69 -6.59 6.51 19.56
CA ARG A 69 -5.56 6.36 18.54
C ARG A 69 -5.21 4.90 18.32
N ALA A 70 -4.60 4.59 17.18
CA ALA A 70 -4.20 3.23 16.82
C ALA A 70 -3.34 2.57 17.91
N GLU A 71 -2.43 3.34 18.51
CA GLU A 71 -1.54 2.90 19.59
C GLU A 71 -2.33 2.52 20.86
N PHE A 72 -3.35 3.31 21.18
CA PHE A 72 -4.28 2.99 22.29
C PHE A 72 -5.04 1.71 21.99
N GLN A 73 -5.55 1.55 20.78
CA GLN A 73 -6.29 0.35 20.36
C GLN A 73 -5.41 -0.91 20.36
N LEU A 74 -4.14 -0.77 19.96
CA LEU A 74 -3.15 -1.86 20.02
C LEU A 74 -2.92 -2.31 21.48
N THR A 75 -2.72 -1.35 22.37
CA THR A 75 -2.47 -1.63 23.80
C THR A 75 -3.67 -2.33 24.47
N HIS A 76 -4.88 -2.07 24.00
CA HIS A 76 -6.11 -2.65 24.52
C HIS A 76 -6.59 -3.88 23.73
N GLY A 77 -5.81 -4.37 22.77
CA GLY A 77 -6.10 -5.60 22.03
C GLY A 77 -7.22 -5.49 20.98
N PHE A 78 -7.56 -4.29 20.53
CA PHE A 78 -8.51 -4.07 19.43
C PHE A 78 -7.86 -4.04 18.04
N VAL A 79 -6.55 -3.89 17.98
CA VAL A 79 -5.73 -3.91 16.78
C VAL A 79 -4.58 -4.86 17.02
N ASP A 80 -4.28 -5.72 16.04
CA ASP A 80 -3.21 -6.71 16.16
C ASP A 80 -1.83 -6.11 15.85
N GLN A 81 -1.77 -5.19 14.88
CA GLN A 81 -0.51 -4.56 14.50
C GLN A 81 -0.74 -3.17 13.87
N ILE A 82 0.18 -2.24 14.18
CA ILE A 82 0.28 -0.94 13.50
C ILE A 82 1.29 -1.08 12.35
N VAL A 83 0.88 -0.65 11.16
CA VAL A 83 1.68 -0.81 9.92
C VAL A 83 1.71 0.51 9.17
N GLU A 84 2.92 1.03 8.94
CA GLU A 84 3.11 2.21 8.09
C GLU A 84 2.71 1.91 6.63
N ARG A 85 2.19 2.94 5.93
CA ARG A 85 1.72 2.80 4.56
C ARG A 85 2.76 2.21 3.60
N LYS A 86 4.03 2.54 3.77
CA LYS A 86 5.14 2.01 2.97
C LYS A 86 5.33 0.50 3.13
N ASP A 87 5.00 -0.04 4.32
CA ASP A 87 5.19 -1.45 4.68
C ASP A 87 3.96 -2.32 4.45
N GLN A 88 2.79 -1.73 4.13
CA GLN A 88 1.52 -2.44 3.99
C GLN A 88 1.61 -3.61 3.01
N LYS A 89 2.17 -3.37 1.80
CA LYS A 89 2.30 -4.42 0.78
C LYS A 89 3.10 -5.61 1.30
N ARG A 90 4.21 -5.36 1.98
CA ARG A 90 5.08 -6.40 2.54
C ARG A 90 4.38 -7.20 3.64
N VAL A 91 3.75 -6.49 4.60
CA VAL A 91 3.06 -7.13 5.72
C VAL A 91 1.85 -7.94 5.24
N LEU A 92 1.01 -7.37 4.38
CA LEU A 92 -0.12 -8.10 3.79
C LEU A 92 0.34 -9.33 3.00
N GLY A 93 1.41 -9.21 2.22
CA GLY A 93 1.99 -10.34 1.50
C GLY A 93 2.47 -11.46 2.43
N GLN A 94 3.08 -11.12 3.55
CA GLN A 94 3.50 -12.10 4.57
C GLN A 94 2.30 -12.80 5.22
N ILE A 95 1.26 -12.05 5.61
CA ILE A 95 0.04 -12.60 6.20
C ILE A 95 -0.65 -13.56 5.22
N LEU A 96 -0.83 -13.12 3.97
CA LEU A 96 -1.45 -13.94 2.93
C LEU A 96 -0.64 -15.21 2.66
N LYS A 97 0.69 -15.11 2.62
CA LYS A 97 1.57 -16.28 2.45
C LYS A 97 1.41 -17.30 3.58
N LEU A 98 1.27 -16.85 4.84
CA LEU A 98 1.05 -17.72 5.98
C LEU A 98 -0.31 -18.43 5.93
N HIS A 99 -1.32 -17.80 5.32
CA HIS A 99 -2.69 -18.33 5.26
C HIS A 99 -3.00 -18.99 3.90
N SER A 100 -2.13 -18.90 2.90
CA SER A 100 -2.30 -19.63 1.66
C SER A 100 -1.94 -21.09 1.89
N GLN A 101 -2.93 -21.96 1.95
CA GLN A 101 -2.68 -23.40 1.92
C GLN A 101 -2.16 -23.79 0.52
N GLU A 102 -0.92 -24.07 0.45
CA GLU A 102 -0.07 -24.80 -0.50
C GLU A 102 -0.22 -24.68 -2.02
N HIS A 103 -1.27 -24.18 -2.66
CA HIS A 103 -1.43 -24.47 -4.10
C HIS A 103 -1.59 -23.29 -5.07
N GLY A 104 -1.45 -22.04 -4.66
CA GLY A 104 -1.68 -20.91 -5.57
C GLY A 104 -0.67 -19.77 -5.50
N TRP A 105 0.10 -19.70 -4.43
CA TRP A 105 0.94 -18.53 -4.16
C TRP A 105 2.14 -18.40 -5.11
N GLU A 106 2.79 -19.51 -5.46
CA GLU A 106 3.93 -19.49 -6.38
C GLU A 106 3.51 -19.03 -7.77
N LYS A 107 2.40 -19.58 -8.31
CA LYS A 107 1.83 -19.12 -9.58
C LYS A 107 1.43 -17.64 -9.56
N TRP A 108 0.85 -17.18 -8.45
CA TRP A 108 0.43 -15.79 -8.32
C TRP A 108 1.63 -14.83 -8.23
N ASN A 109 2.74 -15.23 -7.58
CA ASN A 109 3.98 -14.44 -7.56
C ASN A 109 4.59 -14.33 -8.96
N ASP A 110 4.69 -15.44 -9.68
CA ASP A 110 5.23 -15.46 -11.05
C ASP A 110 4.37 -14.59 -11.98
N GLU A 111 3.04 -14.65 -11.87
CA GLU A 111 2.14 -13.79 -12.62
C GLU A 111 2.24 -12.32 -12.20
N ALA A 112 2.36 -12.02 -10.91
CA ALA A 112 2.50 -10.65 -10.40
C ALA A 112 3.85 -10.01 -10.77
N GLU A 113 4.95 -10.77 -10.75
CA GLU A 113 6.27 -10.32 -11.21
C GLU A 113 6.24 -10.07 -12.73
N ASN A 114 5.68 -10.98 -13.52
CA ASN A 114 5.51 -10.82 -14.96
C ASN A 114 4.64 -9.60 -15.31
N HIS A 115 3.54 -9.36 -14.58
CA HIS A 115 2.71 -8.16 -14.76
C HIS A 115 3.41 -6.87 -14.37
N THR A 116 4.27 -6.90 -13.35
CA THR A 116 5.05 -5.72 -12.91
C THR A 116 6.16 -5.41 -13.92
N GLU A 117 6.82 -6.42 -14.46
CA GLU A 117 7.82 -6.25 -15.51
C GLU A 117 7.19 -5.78 -16.83
N ALA A 118 6.08 -6.35 -17.25
CA ALA A 118 5.35 -5.92 -18.43
C ALA A 118 4.83 -4.47 -18.31
N ALA A 119 4.33 -4.07 -17.13
CA ALA A 119 3.89 -2.71 -16.88
C ALA A 119 5.05 -1.71 -16.87
N SER A 120 6.20 -2.09 -16.32
CA SER A 120 7.41 -1.26 -16.32
C SER A 120 8.00 -1.12 -17.72
N ALA A 121 8.04 -2.20 -18.50
CA ALA A 121 8.48 -2.19 -19.90
C ALA A 121 7.57 -1.30 -20.78
N SER A 122 6.25 -1.43 -20.66
CA SER A 122 5.28 -0.59 -21.37
C SER A 122 5.40 0.90 -21.00
N LYS A 123 5.69 1.21 -19.74
CA LYS A 123 5.90 2.59 -19.28
C LYS A 123 7.20 3.17 -19.81
N ALA A 124 8.27 2.36 -19.87
CA ALA A 124 9.55 2.75 -20.45
C ALA A 124 9.44 2.98 -21.97
N GLU A 125 8.72 2.13 -22.68
CA GLU A 125 8.48 2.26 -24.12
C GLU A 125 7.65 3.51 -24.46
N LYS A 126 6.60 3.80 -23.69
CA LYS A 126 5.83 5.05 -23.81
C LYS A 126 6.68 6.29 -23.51
N ALA A 127 7.55 6.24 -22.53
CA ALA A 127 8.46 7.34 -22.21
C ALA A 127 9.49 7.56 -23.34
N ALA A 128 10.00 6.50 -23.91
CA ALA A 128 10.92 6.56 -25.07
C ALA A 128 10.24 7.15 -26.30
N SER A 129 9.02 6.74 -26.62
CA SER A 129 8.25 7.25 -27.78
C SER A 129 7.91 8.75 -27.63
N VAL A 130 7.56 9.19 -26.41
CA VAL A 130 7.33 10.62 -26.10
C VAL A 130 8.61 11.44 -26.22
N ALA A 131 9.75 10.89 -25.80
CA ALA A 131 11.04 11.54 -25.94
C ALA A 131 11.45 11.70 -27.43
N GLU A 132 11.24 10.66 -28.23
CA GLU A 132 11.47 10.69 -29.68
C GLU A 132 10.54 11.68 -30.41
N GLY A 133 9.26 11.71 -30.05
CA GLY A 133 8.29 12.67 -30.58
C GLY A 133 8.68 14.12 -30.28
N LYS A 134 9.15 14.42 -29.06
CA LYS A 134 9.66 15.74 -28.67
C LYS A 134 10.97 16.10 -29.38
N LEU A 135 11.80 15.12 -29.72
CA LEU A 135 13.04 15.36 -30.47
C LEU A 135 12.78 15.70 -31.95
N LYS A 136 11.75 15.08 -32.55
CA LYS A 136 11.34 15.36 -33.97
C LYS A 136 10.65 16.71 -34.12
N SER A 137 9.99 17.24 -33.09
CA SER A 137 9.29 18.52 -33.13
C SER A 137 10.21 19.74 -32.94
N ARG A 138 11.44 19.58 -32.47
CA ARG A 138 12.43 20.63 -32.35
C ARG A 138 13.27 20.70 -33.63
N LYS A 139 12.82 21.49 -34.59
CA LYS A 139 13.67 22.01 -35.70
C LYS A 139 14.73 22.94 -35.10
N ALA A 140 15.92 22.41 -34.79
CA ALA A 140 17.08 23.19 -34.47
C ALA A 140 18.31 22.63 -35.21
N PRO A 141 19.11 23.45 -35.85
CA PRO A 141 20.30 23.03 -36.56
C PRO A 141 21.47 22.90 -35.58
N PHE A 142 21.70 21.70 -35.05
CA PHE A 142 22.94 21.45 -34.31
C PHE A 142 23.50 20.04 -34.63
N SER A 143 24.80 20.01 -34.86
CA SER A 143 25.58 18.90 -35.42
C SER A 143 25.43 17.56 -34.68
N GLY A 144 25.47 16.45 -35.45
CA GLY A 144 25.26 15.06 -34.99
C GLY A 144 26.17 14.57 -33.84
N ILE A 145 27.30 15.22 -33.60
CA ILE A 145 28.27 14.85 -32.55
C ILE A 145 27.76 15.17 -31.14
N MET A 146 26.96 16.23 -30.97
CA MET A 146 26.39 16.52 -29.64
C MET A 146 25.25 15.60 -29.25
N ARG A 147 24.52 15.05 -30.21
CA ARG A 147 23.43 14.07 -29.94
C ARG A 147 23.93 12.79 -29.29
N GLN A 148 25.03 12.25 -29.80
CA GLN A 148 25.57 10.98 -29.33
C GLN A 148 26.14 11.11 -27.90
N LYS A 149 26.78 12.22 -27.55
CA LYS A 149 27.29 12.46 -26.19
C LYS A 149 26.18 12.58 -25.14
N THR A 150 25.04 13.21 -25.51
CA THR A 150 23.90 13.38 -24.59
C THR A 150 23.17 12.06 -24.37
N LEU A 151 22.98 11.25 -25.42
CA LEU A 151 22.37 9.92 -25.31
C LEU A 151 23.23 8.95 -24.50
N ASN A 152 24.56 8.97 -24.68
CA ASN A 152 25.47 8.13 -23.91
C ASN A 152 25.53 8.55 -22.43
N LYS A 153 25.35 9.83 -22.12
CA LYS A 153 25.31 10.32 -20.74
C LYS A 153 24.03 9.95 -20.00
N ILE A 154 22.88 9.88 -20.71
CA ILE A 154 21.60 9.43 -20.17
C ILE A 154 21.64 7.93 -19.94
N ALA A 155 22.10 7.14 -20.90
CA ALA A 155 22.23 5.69 -20.81
C ALA A 155 23.28 5.23 -19.75
N GLY A 156 24.28 6.06 -19.45
CA GLY A 156 25.20 5.83 -18.33
C GLY A 156 24.53 5.97 -16.97
N ARG A 157 23.79 7.05 -16.77
CA ARG A 157 23.08 7.31 -15.50
C ARG A 157 22.04 6.25 -15.14
N GLU A 158 21.35 5.69 -16.13
CA GLU A 158 20.40 4.63 -15.90
C GLU A 158 21.08 3.31 -15.52
N ARG A 159 22.21 2.95 -16.12
CA ARG A 159 22.99 1.78 -15.72
C ARG A 159 23.50 1.87 -14.29
N ASP A 160 24.05 3.01 -13.91
CA ASP A 160 24.58 3.25 -12.56
C ASP A 160 23.46 3.16 -11.50
N ALA A 161 22.25 3.62 -11.81
CA ALA A 161 21.09 3.50 -10.94
C ALA A 161 20.62 2.04 -10.77
N TRP A 162 20.67 1.24 -11.84
CA TRP A 162 20.35 -0.19 -11.78
C TRP A 162 21.39 -1.03 -11.04
N GLU A 163 22.68 -0.71 -11.17
CA GLU A 163 23.73 -1.37 -10.40
C GLU A 163 23.64 -1.06 -8.91
N ALA A 164 23.33 0.18 -8.53
CA ALA A 164 23.11 0.55 -7.13
C ALA A 164 21.94 -0.19 -6.49
N VAL A 165 20.85 -0.41 -7.23
CA VAL A 165 19.70 -1.20 -6.76
C VAL A 165 20.03 -2.70 -6.63
N ARG A 166 20.91 -3.22 -7.48
CA ARG A 166 21.36 -4.63 -7.40
C ARG A 166 22.28 -4.90 -6.22
N GLN A 167 23.10 -3.95 -5.82
CA GLN A 167 24.04 -4.08 -4.70
C GLN A 167 23.39 -3.86 -3.32
N SER A 168 22.14 -3.35 -3.27
CA SER A 168 21.39 -3.13 -2.04
C SER A 168 20.47 -4.31 -1.66
N ARG A 169 20.59 -5.44 -2.35
CA ARG A 169 19.94 -6.72 -2.02
C ARG A 169 20.96 -7.73 -1.52
#